data_141ac4f3c57f911043d1798fbacd336c
#
_entry.id   141ac4f3c57f911043d1798fbacd336c
#
_cell.length_a   1.000
_cell.length_b   1.000
_cell.length_c   1.000
_cell.angle_alpha   90.00
_cell.angle_beta   90.00
_cell.angle_gamma   90.00
#
_symmetry.space_group_name_H-M   'P 1'
#
loop_
_entity.id
_entity.type
_entity.pdbx_description
1 polymer ?
#
loop_
_entity_poly.entity_id
_entity_poly.type
_entity_poly.pdbx_seq_one_letter_code
_entity_poly.pdbx_strand_id
1 'polypeptide(L)'
;MNESKKPYASVGGTELSLWDITKILLAKIHWLLLAGVVVAAGVYAVVTIFVTPTYESRVSFYVYNSADNSSQGTINNSDLQAAESLATTYSKILASNSVLDSVLSDLRAETSLSRKELSRMVNVSVVSDTQLLEVVVTSTNSELACKIANSFAKVAPTEIVRITKAGGVEVVDRPEVATEKSAPRTVFDSAIGFVVGMILASVAIILRMMADTTIYLPEDIEKSAGVTVLGQIPDIHAPKLTLLAASTKLGS
;
A
#
# COMPACT_ATOMS: atom_id res chain seq x y z
N MET A 1 -16.23 -25.62 -58.00
CA MET A 1 -15.35 -26.42 -57.16
C MET A 1 -14.45 -25.48 -56.45
N ASN A 2 -14.80 -25.14 -55.23
CA ASN A 2 -13.85 -24.49 -54.30
C ASN A 2 -14.42 -24.68 -52.88
N GLU A 3 -14.04 -25.78 -52.29
CA GLU A 3 -14.34 -26.09 -50.87
C GLU A 3 -13.51 -25.18 -49.99
N SER A 4 -14.16 -24.21 -49.38
CA SER A 4 -13.56 -23.43 -48.32
C SER A 4 -13.43 -24.32 -47.04
N LYS A 5 -12.24 -24.90 -46.86
CA LYS A 5 -11.83 -25.52 -45.62
C LYS A 5 -11.97 -24.52 -44.48
N LYS A 6 -12.97 -24.73 -43.61
CA LYS A 6 -12.99 -24.11 -42.26
C LYS A 6 -11.79 -24.67 -41.49
N PRO A 7 -10.99 -23.83 -40.85
CA PRO A 7 -9.93 -24.31 -39.97
C PRO A 7 -10.58 -24.93 -38.73
N TYR A 8 -10.51 -26.22 -38.61
CA TYR A 8 -10.76 -26.93 -37.34
C TYR A 8 -9.67 -26.50 -36.38
N ALA A 9 -10.04 -25.70 -35.41
CA ALA A 9 -9.17 -25.42 -34.27
C ALA A 9 -8.92 -26.74 -33.53
N SER A 10 -7.70 -27.21 -33.59
CA SER A 10 -7.21 -28.37 -32.85
C SER A 10 -7.24 -28.04 -31.37
N VAL A 11 -8.27 -28.53 -30.68
CA VAL A 11 -8.29 -28.51 -29.22
C VAL A 11 -7.58 -29.76 -28.73
N GLY A 12 -6.26 -29.71 -28.68
CA GLY A 12 -5.42 -30.69 -28.05
C GLY A 12 -4.87 -30.12 -26.74
N GLY A 13 -5.20 -30.75 -25.63
CA GLY A 13 -4.67 -30.40 -24.30
C GLY A 13 -5.62 -29.47 -23.52
N THR A 14 -5.72 -29.72 -22.23
CA THR A 14 -6.39 -28.84 -21.24
C THR A 14 -5.65 -27.50 -21.11
N GLU A 15 -5.55 -26.74 -22.20
CA GLU A 15 -5.07 -25.38 -22.17
C GLU A 15 -6.25 -24.53 -21.72
N LEU A 16 -6.29 -24.23 -20.42
CA LEU A 16 -7.19 -23.22 -19.88
C LEU A 16 -6.89 -21.91 -20.60
N SER A 17 -7.72 -21.53 -21.56
CA SER A 17 -7.58 -20.25 -22.23
C SER A 17 -7.77 -19.15 -21.18
N LEU A 18 -6.89 -18.15 -21.18
CA LEU A 18 -7.04 -16.96 -20.32
C LEU A 18 -8.44 -16.34 -20.44
N TRP A 19 -9.06 -16.49 -21.63
CA TRP A 19 -10.40 -16.01 -21.90
C TRP A 19 -11.48 -16.81 -21.15
N ASP A 20 -11.30 -18.11 -20.96
CA ASP A 20 -12.24 -18.96 -20.23
C ASP A 20 -12.13 -18.71 -18.72
N ILE A 21 -10.93 -18.53 -18.20
CA ILE A 21 -10.70 -18.11 -16.81
C ILE A 21 -11.41 -16.78 -16.54
N THR A 22 -11.27 -15.80 -17.44
CA THR A 22 -11.91 -14.49 -17.27
C THR A 22 -13.42 -14.58 -17.24
N LYS A 23 -14.04 -15.39 -18.13
CA LYS A 23 -15.50 -15.60 -18.15
C LYS A 23 -16.00 -16.24 -16.85
N ILE A 24 -15.28 -17.22 -16.33
CA ILE A 24 -15.64 -17.90 -15.09
C ILE A 24 -15.53 -16.96 -13.89
N LEU A 25 -14.47 -16.16 -13.81
CA LEU A 25 -14.32 -15.14 -12.77
C LEU A 25 -15.46 -14.12 -12.83
N LEU A 26 -15.83 -13.66 -14.03
CA LEU A 26 -16.95 -12.73 -14.22
C LEU A 26 -18.30 -13.37 -13.84
N ALA A 27 -18.52 -14.62 -14.17
CA ALA A 27 -19.74 -15.35 -13.77
C ALA A 27 -19.86 -15.52 -12.25
N LYS A 28 -18.73 -15.59 -11.54
CA LYS A 28 -18.68 -15.76 -10.07
C LYS A 28 -18.21 -14.49 -9.33
N ILE A 29 -18.33 -13.33 -9.97
CA ILE A 29 -17.84 -12.06 -9.41
C ILE A 29 -18.45 -11.72 -8.04
N HIS A 30 -19.72 -12.07 -7.83
CA HIS A 30 -20.39 -11.87 -6.54
C HIS A 30 -19.74 -12.68 -5.40
N TRP A 31 -19.23 -13.88 -5.67
CA TRP A 31 -18.49 -14.69 -4.70
C TRP A 31 -17.11 -14.10 -4.43
N LEU A 32 -16.44 -13.54 -5.46
CA LEU A 32 -15.16 -12.85 -5.33
C LEU A 32 -15.31 -11.60 -4.47
N LEU A 33 -16.34 -10.78 -4.74
CA LEU A 33 -16.63 -9.58 -3.96
C LEU A 33 -16.96 -9.94 -2.50
N LEU A 34 -17.78 -10.96 -2.28
CA LEU A 34 -18.13 -11.40 -0.95
C LEU A 34 -16.89 -11.87 -0.17
N ALA A 35 -16.03 -12.68 -0.78
CA ALA A 35 -14.78 -13.13 -0.16
C ALA A 35 -13.85 -11.93 0.15
N GLY A 36 -13.72 -10.98 -0.78
CA GLY A 36 -12.97 -9.75 -0.56
C GLY A 36 -13.48 -8.95 0.64
N VAL A 37 -14.81 -8.78 0.74
CA VAL A 37 -15.43 -8.07 1.87
C VAL A 37 -15.22 -8.80 3.20
N VAL A 38 -15.33 -10.13 3.22
CA VAL A 38 -15.11 -10.93 4.44
C VAL A 38 -13.66 -10.79 4.93
N VAL A 39 -12.68 -10.87 4.02
CA VAL A 39 -11.27 -10.70 4.37
C VAL A 39 -10.99 -9.26 4.84
N ALA A 40 -11.53 -8.27 4.13
CA ALA A 40 -11.39 -6.86 4.52
C ALA A 40 -11.97 -6.58 5.91
N ALA A 41 -13.15 -7.12 6.22
CA ALA A 41 -13.77 -7.01 7.53
C ALA A 41 -12.93 -7.71 8.62
N GLY A 42 -12.33 -8.86 8.30
CA GLY A 42 -11.40 -9.56 9.20
C GLY A 42 -10.15 -8.72 9.49
N VAL A 43 -9.52 -8.16 8.46
CA VAL A 43 -8.35 -7.26 8.61
C VAL A 43 -8.73 -6.02 9.42
N TYR A 44 -9.86 -5.38 9.13
CA TYR A 44 -10.37 -4.24 9.88
C TYR A 44 -10.53 -4.56 11.38
N ALA A 45 -11.14 -5.70 11.70
CA ALA A 45 -11.35 -6.13 13.07
C ALA A 45 -10.01 -6.40 13.78
N VAL A 46 -9.09 -7.12 13.13
CA VAL A 46 -7.77 -7.40 13.70
C VAL A 46 -6.98 -6.11 13.93
N VAL A 47 -6.92 -5.23 12.95
CA VAL A 47 -6.18 -3.96 13.07
C VAL A 47 -6.77 -3.08 14.17
N THR A 48 -8.09 -3.00 14.28
CA THR A 48 -8.76 -2.14 15.29
C THR A 48 -8.60 -2.68 16.72
N ILE A 49 -8.57 -4.01 16.91
CA ILE A 49 -8.52 -4.63 18.22
C ILE A 49 -7.06 -4.80 18.71
N PHE A 50 -6.15 -5.19 17.83
CA PHE A 50 -4.80 -5.59 18.22
C PHE A 50 -3.74 -4.50 18.01
N VAL A 51 -3.97 -3.51 17.12
CA VAL A 51 -2.97 -2.47 16.86
C VAL A 51 -3.28 -1.22 17.68
N THR A 52 -2.35 -0.83 18.54
CA THR A 52 -2.48 0.40 19.33
C THR A 52 -2.38 1.63 18.42
N PRO A 53 -3.29 2.61 18.55
CA PRO A 53 -3.23 3.83 17.77
C PRO A 53 -1.98 4.62 18.11
N THR A 54 -1.36 5.21 17.09
CA THR A 54 -0.21 6.11 17.25
C THR A 54 -0.54 7.49 16.68
N TYR A 55 0.05 8.50 17.28
CA TYR A 55 -0.10 9.91 16.95
C TYR A 55 1.24 10.47 16.53
N GLU A 56 1.25 11.35 15.56
CA GLU A 56 2.45 12.03 15.08
C GLU A 56 2.38 13.52 15.37
N SER A 57 3.47 14.05 15.90
CA SER A 57 3.69 15.48 15.99
C SER A 57 4.95 15.84 15.19
N ARG A 58 4.88 16.92 14.42
CA ARG A 58 5.91 17.31 13.47
C ARG A 58 6.44 18.68 13.80
N VAL A 59 7.73 18.86 13.55
CA VAL A 59 8.39 20.16 13.56
C VAL A 59 9.23 20.27 12.31
N SER A 60 9.10 21.41 11.60
CA SER A 60 9.85 21.70 10.38
C SER A 60 10.89 22.76 10.66
N PHE A 61 12.10 22.57 10.14
CA PHE A 61 13.21 23.47 10.24
C PHE A 61 13.68 23.91 8.86
N TYR A 62 13.97 25.18 8.71
CA TYR A 62 14.67 25.70 7.55
C TYR A 62 16.18 25.69 7.83
N VAL A 63 16.94 25.13 6.90
CA VAL A 63 18.40 25.05 6.99
C VAL A 63 19.01 26.24 6.24
N TYR A 64 19.86 27.01 6.93
CA TYR A 64 20.57 28.10 6.32
C TYR A 64 22.08 27.99 6.57
N ASN A 65 22.85 28.56 5.63
CA ASN A 65 24.31 28.69 5.77
C ASN A 65 24.65 30.09 6.21
N SER A 66 25.55 30.25 7.17
CA SER A 66 26.02 31.58 7.61
C SER A 66 26.73 32.38 6.52
N ALA A 67 27.18 31.75 5.44
CA ALA A 67 27.77 32.42 4.29
C ALA A 67 26.76 33.23 3.45
N ASP A 68 25.46 32.95 3.56
CA ASP A 68 24.41 33.62 2.78
C ASP A 68 24.16 35.08 3.18
N ASN A 69 24.63 35.50 4.38
CA ASN A 69 24.47 36.87 4.82
C ASN A 69 25.37 37.90 4.09
N SER A 70 26.25 37.48 3.20
CA SER A 70 27.20 38.35 2.52
C SER A 70 26.95 38.54 1.01
N SER A 71 25.97 37.88 0.43
CA SER A 71 25.70 37.96 -1.02
C SER A 71 24.29 38.48 -1.29
N GLN A 72 24.18 39.78 -1.49
CA GLN A 72 22.94 40.38 -2.04
C GLN A 72 22.68 39.84 -3.46
N GLY A 73 21.69 38.95 -3.58
CA GLY A 73 20.82 39.04 -4.72
C GLY A 73 20.92 38.04 -5.87
N THR A 74 21.72 36.97 -5.83
CA THR A 74 21.57 35.89 -6.85
C THR A 74 21.69 34.52 -6.21
N ILE A 75 20.54 33.80 -6.13
CA ILE A 75 20.52 32.40 -5.74
C ILE A 75 21.11 31.60 -6.91
N ASN A 76 22.28 31.01 -6.71
CA ASN A 76 22.91 30.12 -7.68
C ASN A 76 22.50 28.66 -7.42
N ASN A 77 22.44 27.83 -8.45
CA ASN A 77 22.16 26.39 -8.29
C ASN A 77 23.16 25.67 -7.38
N SER A 78 24.40 26.19 -7.29
CA SER A 78 25.44 25.70 -6.36
C SER A 78 25.06 25.92 -4.90
N ASP A 79 24.42 27.05 -4.58
CA ASP A 79 23.99 27.37 -3.21
C ASP A 79 22.86 26.49 -2.76
N LEU A 80 21.93 26.16 -3.68
CA LEU A 80 20.83 25.23 -3.44
C LEU A 80 21.34 23.81 -3.17
N GLN A 81 22.28 23.30 -3.97
CA GLN A 81 22.90 21.98 -3.75
C GLN A 81 23.71 21.93 -2.45
N ALA A 82 24.41 23.01 -2.12
CA ALA A 82 25.13 23.11 -0.86
C ALA A 82 24.16 23.04 0.34
N ALA A 83 23.04 23.75 0.28
CA ALA A 83 22.04 23.76 1.33
C ALA A 83 21.35 22.38 1.50
N GLU A 84 21.06 21.67 0.41
CA GLU A 84 20.55 20.29 0.45
C GLU A 84 21.55 19.32 1.10
N SER A 85 22.84 19.45 0.78
CA SER A 85 23.90 18.68 1.41
C SER A 85 24.03 18.98 2.90
N LEU A 86 23.86 20.25 3.29
CA LEU A 86 23.82 20.66 4.71
C LEU A 86 22.60 20.09 5.41
N ALA A 87 21.41 20.13 4.80
CA ALA A 87 20.20 19.54 5.35
C ALA A 87 20.38 18.03 5.63
N THR A 88 20.99 17.31 4.69
CA THR A 88 21.33 15.90 4.88
C THR A 88 22.31 15.67 6.04
N THR A 89 23.27 16.53 6.18
CA THR A 89 24.22 16.47 7.31
C THR A 89 23.53 16.77 8.64
N TYR A 90 22.68 17.79 8.67
CA TYR A 90 21.96 18.20 9.87
C TYR A 90 20.91 17.17 10.29
N SER A 91 20.29 16.46 9.34
CA SER A 91 19.38 15.35 9.68
C SER A 91 20.09 14.26 10.48
N LYS A 92 21.33 13.90 10.08
CA LYS A 92 22.17 12.94 10.81
C LYS A 92 22.61 13.45 12.17
N ILE A 93 22.89 14.74 12.28
CA ILE A 93 23.25 15.38 13.56
C ILE A 93 22.05 15.33 14.51
N LEU A 94 20.84 15.69 14.04
CA LEU A 94 19.63 15.68 14.86
C LEU A 94 19.25 14.26 15.32
N ALA A 95 19.53 13.25 14.52
CA ALA A 95 19.34 11.84 14.89
C ALA A 95 20.46 11.28 15.78
N SER A 96 21.51 12.08 16.08
CA SER A 96 22.65 11.61 16.86
C SER A 96 22.33 11.45 18.35
N ASN A 97 23.09 10.59 19.02
CA ASN A 97 22.95 10.36 20.45
C ASN A 97 23.13 11.65 21.28
N SER A 98 24.01 12.56 20.84
CA SER A 98 24.26 13.83 21.56
C SER A 98 23.01 14.70 21.60
N VAL A 99 22.30 14.84 20.46
CA VAL A 99 21.07 15.64 20.39
C VAL A 99 19.94 14.95 21.15
N LEU A 100 19.80 13.63 21.01
CA LEU A 100 18.80 12.86 21.76
C LEU A 100 19.00 12.99 23.29
N ASP A 101 20.26 13.02 23.76
CA ASP A 101 20.55 13.23 25.19
C ASP A 101 20.23 14.65 25.64
N SER A 102 20.45 15.66 24.80
CA SER A 102 20.06 17.03 25.08
C SER A 102 18.54 17.19 25.15
N VAL A 103 17.81 16.56 24.24
CA VAL A 103 16.34 16.52 24.25
C VAL A 103 15.83 15.79 25.49
N LEU A 104 16.40 14.64 25.85
CA LEU A 104 16.04 13.93 27.10
C LEU A 104 16.30 14.77 28.34
N SER A 105 17.37 15.58 28.32
CA SER A 105 17.69 16.47 29.44
C SER A 105 16.66 17.59 29.60
N ASP A 106 16.12 18.13 28.51
CA ASP A 106 15.02 19.10 28.52
C ASP A 106 13.71 18.46 29.03
N LEU A 107 13.50 17.17 28.71
CA LEU A 107 12.29 16.42 29.07
C LEU A 107 12.33 15.73 30.43
N ARG A 108 13.47 15.75 31.17
CA ARG A 108 13.66 15.00 32.43
C ARG A 108 12.64 15.27 33.52
N ALA A 109 12.05 16.45 33.52
CA ALA A 109 11.00 16.80 34.49
C ALA A 109 9.63 16.18 34.16
N GLU A 110 9.43 15.75 32.92
CA GLU A 110 8.12 15.36 32.41
C GLU A 110 8.01 13.87 32.03
N THR A 111 9.14 13.21 31.78
CA THR A 111 9.13 11.80 31.33
C THR A 111 10.42 11.07 31.70
N SER A 112 10.31 9.76 31.92
CA SER A 112 11.43 8.86 32.21
C SER A 112 11.84 8.01 30.99
N LEU A 113 11.78 8.58 29.78
CA LEU A 113 12.16 7.90 28.55
C LEU A 113 13.65 7.56 28.51
N SER A 114 13.98 6.38 28.01
CA SER A 114 15.35 6.03 27.68
C SER A 114 15.72 6.57 26.28
N ARG A 115 17.03 6.79 26.04
CA ARG A 115 17.51 7.20 24.70
C ARG A 115 17.06 6.24 23.61
N LYS A 116 17.04 4.93 23.87
CA LYS A 116 16.64 3.89 22.91
C LYS A 116 15.15 3.98 22.55
N GLU A 117 14.33 4.33 23.50
CA GLU A 117 12.88 4.57 23.25
C GLU A 117 12.68 5.84 22.43
N LEU A 118 13.33 6.94 22.85
CA LEU A 118 13.26 8.21 22.11
C LEU A 118 13.72 8.03 20.64
N SER A 119 14.84 7.33 20.42
CA SER A 119 15.35 7.13 19.05
C SER A 119 14.42 6.30 18.14
N ARG A 120 13.53 5.47 18.71
CA ARG A 120 12.51 4.73 17.95
C ARG A 120 11.27 5.56 17.64
N MET A 121 11.01 6.57 18.47
CA MET A 121 9.86 7.46 18.33
C MET A 121 10.14 8.60 17.37
N VAL A 122 11.40 8.90 17.09
CA VAL A 122 11.83 10.08 16.31
C VAL A 122 12.35 9.65 14.95
N ASN A 123 11.79 10.24 13.91
CA ASN A 123 12.28 10.14 12.54
C ASN A 123 12.66 11.51 12.03
N VAL A 124 13.88 11.65 11.53
CA VAL A 124 14.41 12.91 10.97
C VAL A 124 14.64 12.71 9.48
N SER A 125 13.99 13.52 8.67
CA SER A 125 14.07 13.45 7.21
C SER A 125 14.26 14.83 6.58
N VAL A 126 14.87 14.84 5.42
CA VAL A 126 14.93 16.03 4.55
C VAL A 126 13.76 15.97 3.59
N VAL A 127 13.06 17.07 3.40
CA VAL A 127 12.02 17.17 2.38
C VAL A 127 12.69 17.33 1.02
N SER A 128 12.45 16.39 0.11
CA SER A 128 13.10 16.34 -1.20
C SER A 128 13.02 17.68 -1.94
N ASP A 129 14.12 18.05 -2.59
CA ASP A 129 14.27 19.27 -3.38
C ASP A 129 14.04 20.58 -2.59
N THR A 130 14.22 20.52 -1.26
CA THR A 130 14.06 21.70 -0.40
C THR A 130 15.19 21.81 0.64
N GLN A 131 15.27 22.95 1.30
CA GLN A 131 16.13 23.20 2.46
C GLN A 131 15.39 22.92 3.78
N LEU A 132 14.28 22.21 3.70
CA LEU A 132 13.46 21.89 4.87
C LEU A 132 13.86 20.54 5.47
N LEU A 133 13.94 20.52 6.78
CA LEU A 133 14.23 19.37 7.60
C LEU A 133 13.01 19.11 8.49
N GLU A 134 12.46 17.93 8.42
CA GLU A 134 11.30 17.55 9.22
C GLU A 134 11.72 16.54 10.29
N VAL A 135 11.30 16.81 11.54
CA VAL A 135 11.38 15.85 12.65
C VAL A 135 9.97 15.41 12.99
N VAL A 136 9.71 14.13 12.79
CA VAL A 136 8.42 13.50 13.09
C VAL A 136 8.58 12.65 14.32
N VAL A 137 7.76 12.93 15.33
CA VAL A 137 7.70 12.16 16.59
C VAL A 137 6.44 11.34 16.62
N THR A 138 6.58 10.02 16.73
CA THR A 138 5.47 9.08 16.77
C THR A 138 5.34 8.49 18.18
N SER A 139 4.17 8.59 18.79
CA SER A 139 3.88 8.05 20.12
C SER A 139 2.44 7.52 20.22
N THR A 140 2.19 6.65 21.17
CA THR A 140 0.84 6.24 21.55
C THR A 140 0.07 7.32 22.32
N ASN A 141 0.78 8.33 22.83
CA ASN A 141 0.21 9.50 23.51
C ASN A 141 0.53 10.75 22.71
N SER A 142 -0.52 11.46 22.22
CA SER A 142 -0.37 12.63 21.37
C SER A 142 0.27 13.82 22.09
N GLU A 143 0.01 13.98 23.40
CA GLU A 143 0.64 15.04 24.21
C GLU A 143 2.15 14.79 24.38
N LEU A 144 2.54 13.52 24.59
CA LEU A 144 3.96 13.15 24.70
C LEU A 144 4.69 13.38 23.37
N ALA A 145 4.06 13.02 22.23
CA ALA A 145 4.63 13.29 20.92
C ALA A 145 4.88 14.80 20.72
N CYS A 146 3.88 15.62 21.05
CA CYS A 146 3.99 17.08 20.95
C CYS A 146 5.08 17.65 21.88
N LYS A 147 5.18 17.18 23.11
CA LYS A 147 6.21 17.61 24.07
C LYS A 147 7.62 17.30 23.57
N ILE A 148 7.83 16.07 23.05
CA ILE A 148 9.13 15.68 22.48
C ILE A 148 9.44 16.55 21.25
N ALA A 149 8.50 16.76 20.34
CA ALA A 149 8.70 17.60 19.16
C ALA A 149 8.98 19.06 19.55
N ASN A 150 8.33 19.61 20.57
CA ASN A 150 8.63 20.95 21.12
C ASN A 150 10.02 21.01 21.74
N SER A 151 10.47 19.95 22.41
CA SER A 151 11.86 19.91 22.92
C SER A 151 12.87 19.90 21.77
N PHE A 152 12.60 19.18 20.66
CA PHE A 152 13.41 19.29 19.44
C PHE A 152 13.41 20.71 18.88
N ALA A 153 12.25 21.40 18.84
CA ALA A 153 12.17 22.79 18.37
C ALA A 153 13.09 23.74 19.14
N LYS A 154 13.25 23.50 20.46
CA LYS A 154 14.12 24.32 21.32
C LYS A 154 15.60 23.91 21.21
N VAL A 155 15.88 22.60 21.22
CA VAL A 155 17.23 22.05 21.33
C VAL A 155 17.97 22.06 19.99
N ALA A 156 17.27 21.74 18.89
CA ALA A 156 17.89 21.58 17.57
C ALA A 156 18.69 22.80 17.09
N PRO A 157 18.18 24.04 17.17
CA PRO A 157 18.94 25.20 16.71
C PRO A 157 20.24 25.39 17.48
N THR A 158 20.20 25.24 18.81
CA THR A 158 21.35 25.40 19.68
C THR A 158 22.41 24.31 19.45
N GLU A 159 21.99 23.08 19.34
CA GLU A 159 22.89 21.92 19.16
C GLU A 159 23.55 21.93 17.77
N ILE A 160 22.81 22.28 16.72
CA ILE A 160 23.38 22.38 15.37
C ILE A 160 24.45 23.45 15.33
N VAL A 161 24.18 24.67 15.81
CA VAL A 161 25.16 25.74 15.86
C VAL A 161 26.37 25.34 16.70
N ARG A 162 26.19 24.69 17.84
CA ARG A 162 27.25 24.20 18.71
C ARG A 162 28.17 23.20 18.01
N ILE A 163 27.61 22.29 17.22
CA ILE A 163 28.37 21.20 16.56
C ILE A 163 29.02 21.69 15.27
N THR A 164 28.26 22.40 14.43
CA THR A 164 28.74 22.77 13.07
C THR A 164 29.56 24.06 13.06
N LYS A 165 29.31 24.97 14.00
CA LYS A 165 29.93 26.31 14.07
C LYS A 165 29.75 27.16 12.80
N ALA A 166 28.90 26.71 11.88
CA ALA A 166 28.66 27.37 10.60
C ALA A 166 27.23 27.07 10.15
N GLY A 167 26.41 28.11 9.97
CA GLY A 167 25.02 27.96 9.64
C GLY A 167 24.14 27.46 10.81
N GLY A 168 22.90 27.15 10.53
CA GLY A 168 21.98 26.73 11.55
C GLY A 168 20.63 26.28 10.98
N VAL A 169 19.68 26.08 11.87
CA VAL A 169 18.30 25.79 11.52
C VAL A 169 17.38 26.76 12.25
N GLU A 170 16.30 27.13 11.61
CA GLU A 170 15.23 27.95 12.17
C GLU A 170 13.91 27.17 12.10
N VAL A 171 13.10 27.26 13.17
CA VAL A 171 11.82 26.59 13.24
C VAL A 171 10.83 27.32 12.32
N VAL A 172 10.29 26.59 11.34
CA VAL A 172 9.27 27.08 10.41
C VAL A 172 7.88 26.76 10.97
N ASP A 173 7.63 25.48 11.23
CA ASP A 173 6.38 25.02 11.78
C ASP A 173 6.57 24.52 13.20
N ARG A 174 5.68 24.94 14.09
CA ARG A 174 5.69 24.49 15.49
C ARG A 174 4.89 23.21 15.64
N PRO A 175 5.32 22.31 16.53
CA PRO A 175 4.59 21.09 16.80
C PRO A 175 3.21 21.36 17.38
N GLU A 176 2.22 20.63 16.88
CA GLU A 176 0.85 20.64 17.39
C GLU A 176 0.48 19.30 17.99
N VAL A 177 -0.48 19.32 18.91
CA VAL A 177 -1.03 18.08 19.47
C VAL A 177 -1.90 17.42 18.41
N ALA A 178 -1.51 16.23 17.98
CA ALA A 178 -2.27 15.48 16.99
C ALA A 178 -3.66 15.12 17.53
N THR A 179 -4.70 15.57 16.85
CA THR A 179 -6.11 15.23 17.16
C THR A 179 -6.55 13.95 16.48
N GLU A 180 -5.89 13.59 15.37
CA GLU A 180 -6.18 12.38 14.61
C GLU A 180 -5.06 11.34 14.74
N LYS A 181 -5.44 10.05 14.63
CA LYS A 181 -4.48 8.94 14.64
C LYS A 181 -3.71 8.93 13.32
N SER A 182 -2.40 8.82 13.38
CA SER A 182 -1.55 8.69 12.20
C SER A 182 -1.49 7.25 11.69
N ALA A 183 -1.50 6.28 12.60
CA ALA A 183 -1.54 4.85 12.30
C ALA A 183 -2.38 4.09 13.35
N PRO A 184 -2.95 2.93 13.00
CA PRO A 184 -3.01 2.33 11.68
C PRO A 184 -4.01 3.05 10.75
N ARG A 185 -3.72 3.06 9.46
CA ARG A 185 -4.65 3.56 8.43
C ARG A 185 -5.67 2.47 8.09
N THR A 186 -6.61 2.24 9.00
CA THR A 186 -7.56 1.12 8.95
C THR A 186 -8.29 0.95 7.62
N VAL A 187 -8.65 2.05 6.96
CA VAL A 187 -9.31 2.03 5.65
C VAL A 187 -8.36 1.52 4.57
N PHE A 188 -7.12 1.98 4.55
CA PHE A 188 -6.10 1.56 3.58
C PHE A 188 -5.71 0.10 3.78
N ASP A 189 -5.48 -0.31 5.04
CA ASP A 189 -5.14 -1.69 5.39
C ASP A 189 -6.28 -2.66 5.02
N SER A 190 -7.54 -2.25 5.24
CA SER A 190 -8.71 -3.02 4.83
C SER A 190 -8.86 -3.11 3.31
N ALA A 191 -8.50 -2.06 2.57
CA ALA A 191 -8.52 -2.09 1.10
C ALA A 191 -7.48 -3.08 0.56
N ILE A 192 -6.29 -3.14 1.16
CA ILE A 192 -5.29 -4.18 0.83
C ILE A 192 -5.85 -5.57 1.15
N GLY A 193 -6.46 -5.75 2.31
CA GLY A 193 -7.12 -7.00 2.69
C GLY A 193 -8.19 -7.44 1.70
N PHE A 194 -8.98 -6.49 1.18
CA PHE A 194 -9.98 -6.75 0.13
C PHE A 194 -9.36 -7.32 -1.15
N VAL A 195 -8.28 -6.69 -1.64
CA VAL A 195 -7.58 -7.14 -2.85
C VAL A 195 -6.98 -8.53 -2.65
N VAL A 196 -6.32 -8.77 -1.53
CA VAL A 196 -5.75 -10.07 -1.18
C VAL A 196 -6.86 -11.13 -1.09
N GLY A 197 -8.00 -10.81 -0.47
CA GLY A 197 -9.16 -11.70 -0.40
C GLY A 197 -9.70 -12.09 -1.77
N MET A 198 -9.78 -11.14 -2.71
CA MET A 198 -10.20 -11.42 -4.09
C MET A 198 -9.19 -12.33 -4.82
N ILE A 199 -7.89 -12.10 -4.64
CA ILE A 199 -6.85 -12.93 -5.26
C ILE A 199 -6.95 -14.38 -4.73
N LEU A 200 -7.03 -14.55 -3.42
CA LEU A 200 -7.17 -15.88 -2.80
C LEU A 200 -8.44 -16.60 -3.26
N ALA A 201 -9.56 -15.88 -3.33
CA ALA A 201 -10.81 -16.44 -3.84
C ALA A 201 -10.73 -16.83 -5.32
N SER A 202 -10.04 -16.03 -6.15
CA SER A 202 -9.80 -16.36 -7.55
C SER A 202 -9.02 -17.65 -7.70
N VAL A 203 -7.93 -17.80 -6.94
CA VAL A 203 -7.11 -19.03 -6.92
C VAL A 203 -7.95 -20.23 -6.46
N ALA A 204 -8.74 -20.06 -5.40
CA ALA A 204 -9.59 -21.13 -4.89
C ALA A 204 -10.65 -21.58 -5.92
N ILE A 205 -11.26 -20.63 -6.65
CA ILE A 205 -12.23 -20.93 -7.71
C ILE A 205 -11.55 -21.71 -8.85
N ILE A 206 -10.34 -21.29 -9.27
CA ILE A 206 -9.59 -21.95 -10.33
C ILE A 206 -9.19 -23.37 -9.91
N LEU A 207 -8.67 -23.55 -8.70
CA LEU A 207 -8.29 -24.86 -8.17
C LEU A 207 -9.51 -25.79 -8.06
N ARG A 208 -10.65 -25.27 -7.61
CA ARG A 208 -11.89 -26.04 -7.55
C ARG A 208 -12.36 -26.46 -8.94
N MET A 209 -12.22 -25.59 -9.94
CA MET A 209 -12.56 -25.90 -11.32
C MET A 209 -11.63 -26.97 -11.90
N MET A 210 -10.32 -26.90 -11.61
CA MET A 210 -9.37 -27.94 -12.05
C MET A 210 -9.61 -29.29 -11.38
N ALA A 211 -10.15 -29.30 -10.17
CA ALA A 211 -10.53 -30.50 -9.44
C ALA A 211 -11.90 -31.07 -9.88
N ASP A 212 -12.73 -30.27 -10.57
CA ASP A 212 -14.03 -30.69 -11.07
C ASP A 212 -13.84 -31.42 -12.42
N THR A 213 -13.83 -32.71 -12.37
CA THR A 213 -13.71 -33.61 -13.54
C THR A 213 -15.07 -33.95 -14.15
N THR A 214 -16.09 -33.14 -13.91
CA THR A 214 -17.43 -33.38 -14.44
C THR A 214 -17.46 -33.21 -15.97
N ILE A 215 -17.82 -34.25 -16.67
CA ILE A 215 -17.93 -34.26 -18.14
C ILE A 215 -19.24 -33.57 -18.54
N TYR A 216 -19.11 -32.41 -19.19
CA TYR A 216 -20.28 -31.62 -19.62
C TYR A 216 -20.60 -31.71 -21.12
N LEU A 217 -19.64 -32.12 -21.95
CA LEU A 217 -19.82 -32.22 -23.40
C LEU A 217 -19.64 -33.65 -23.90
N PRO A 218 -20.40 -34.04 -24.92
CA PRO A 218 -20.22 -35.34 -25.60
C PRO A 218 -18.79 -35.55 -26.16
N GLU A 219 -18.13 -34.47 -26.55
CA GLU A 219 -16.78 -34.46 -27.08
C GLU A 219 -15.71 -34.83 -26.03
N ASP A 220 -16.01 -34.62 -24.75
CA ASP A 220 -15.11 -35.00 -23.64
C ASP A 220 -15.11 -36.54 -23.45
N ILE A 221 -16.24 -37.19 -23.77
CA ILE A 221 -16.38 -38.64 -23.71
C ILE A 221 -15.59 -39.29 -24.85
N GLU A 222 -15.64 -38.73 -26.07
CA GLU A 222 -14.90 -39.26 -27.20
C GLU A 222 -13.38 -39.20 -26.95
N LYS A 223 -12.91 -38.09 -26.33
CA LYS A 223 -11.49 -37.89 -26.02
C LYS A 223 -10.99 -38.76 -24.86
N SER A 224 -11.80 -38.93 -23.82
CA SER A 224 -11.37 -39.63 -22.61
C SER A 224 -11.56 -41.17 -22.72
N ALA A 225 -12.60 -41.60 -23.38
CA ALA A 225 -12.93 -43.03 -23.52
C ALA A 225 -12.53 -43.63 -24.87
N GLY A 226 -12.14 -42.84 -25.87
CA GLY A 226 -11.80 -43.30 -27.21
C GLY A 226 -12.93 -43.94 -27.99
N VAL A 227 -14.18 -43.62 -27.63
CA VAL A 227 -15.38 -44.17 -28.26
C VAL A 227 -16.18 -43.07 -28.95
N THR A 228 -16.66 -43.33 -30.16
CA THR A 228 -17.48 -42.38 -30.92
C THR A 228 -18.89 -42.26 -30.35
N VAL A 229 -19.35 -41.04 -30.08
CA VAL A 229 -20.71 -40.78 -29.62
C VAL A 229 -21.71 -40.96 -30.78
N LEU A 230 -22.50 -42.00 -30.74
CA LEU A 230 -23.46 -42.33 -31.79
C LEU A 230 -24.74 -41.49 -31.75
N GLY A 231 -25.00 -40.80 -30.68
CA GLY A 231 -26.17 -39.93 -30.54
C GLY A 231 -26.37 -39.36 -29.14
N GLN A 232 -27.07 -38.26 -29.04
CA GLN A 232 -27.41 -37.57 -27.79
C GLN A 232 -28.94 -37.61 -27.60
N ILE A 233 -29.39 -38.05 -26.44
CA ILE A 233 -30.80 -38.03 -26.07
C ILE A 233 -31.08 -36.70 -25.37
N PRO A 234 -31.89 -35.80 -25.93
CA PRO A 234 -32.20 -34.53 -25.29
C PRO A 234 -33.04 -34.74 -24.02
N ASP A 235 -32.75 -33.98 -22.99
CA ASP A 235 -33.53 -33.99 -21.77
C ASP A 235 -34.92 -33.37 -22.02
N ILE A 236 -35.96 -34.19 -21.85
CA ILE A 236 -37.35 -33.80 -22.04
C ILE A 236 -37.86 -32.85 -20.93
N HIS A 237 -37.12 -32.65 -19.87
CA HIS A 237 -37.47 -31.72 -18.78
C HIS A 237 -36.83 -30.33 -18.93
N ALA A 238 -36.07 -30.05 -20.00
CA ALA A 238 -35.54 -28.73 -20.27
C ALA A 238 -36.69 -27.72 -20.53
N PRO A 239 -36.71 -26.55 -19.86
CA PRO A 239 -37.77 -25.57 -20.07
C PRO A 239 -37.78 -25.11 -21.54
N LYS A 240 -38.98 -24.98 -22.13
CA LYS A 240 -39.26 -24.70 -23.54
C LYS A 240 -38.61 -23.48 -24.21
N LEU A 241 -37.70 -22.79 -23.55
CA LEU A 241 -37.04 -21.59 -24.06
C LEU A 241 -35.98 -21.85 -25.15
N THR A 242 -35.47 -23.07 -25.26
CA THR A 242 -34.41 -23.38 -26.25
C THR A 242 -34.96 -23.83 -27.62
N LEU A 243 -36.21 -24.18 -27.72
CA LEU A 243 -36.84 -24.69 -28.97
C LEU A 243 -37.19 -23.59 -29.95
N LEU A 244 -37.39 -22.34 -29.50
CA LEU A 244 -37.72 -21.21 -30.39
C LEU A 244 -36.51 -20.69 -31.16
N ALA A 245 -35.27 -20.88 -30.67
CA ALA A 245 -34.07 -20.45 -31.35
C ALA A 245 -33.62 -21.40 -32.49
N ALA A 246 -34.05 -22.66 -32.45
CA ALA A 246 -33.70 -23.65 -33.47
C ALA A 246 -34.65 -23.62 -34.70
N SER A 247 -35.90 -23.16 -34.54
CA SER A 247 -36.86 -23.12 -35.65
C SER A 247 -36.68 -21.94 -36.57
N THR A 248 -35.99 -20.86 -36.14
CA THR A 248 -35.73 -19.66 -36.95
C THR A 248 -34.55 -19.81 -37.92
N LYS A 249 -33.79 -20.90 -37.84
CA LYS A 249 -32.61 -21.14 -38.69
C LYS A 249 -32.86 -22.11 -39.86
N LEU A 250 -34.08 -22.62 -40.01
CA LEU A 250 -34.47 -23.58 -41.08
C LEU A 250 -35.41 -22.97 -42.14
N GLY A 251 -35.63 -21.68 -42.15
CA GLY A 251 -36.50 -21.00 -43.09
C GLY A 251 -35.87 -19.71 -43.68
N SER A 252 -34.78 -19.85 -44.43
CA SER A 252 -34.38 -18.91 -45.53
C SER A 252 -33.25 -19.52 -46.33
#